data_e2982c4b46834b6070626bb0265111a3
#
_entry.id   e2982c4b46834b6070626bb0265111a3
#
_cell.length_a   1.000
_cell.length_b   1.000
_cell.length_c   1.000
_cell.angle_alpha   90.00
_cell.angle_beta   90.00
_cell.angle_gamma   90.00
#
_symmetry.space_group_name_H-M   'P 1'
#
loop_
_entity.id
_entity.type
_entity.pdbx_description
1 polymer ?
#
loop_
_entity_poly.entity_id
_entity_poly.type
_entity_poly.pdbx_seq_one_letter_code
_entity_poly.pdbx_strand_id
1 'polypeptide(L)'
;MSGKSDLDTDLRKKILARPNVILDDKDLMRALVGAKEEAMGGNIVDIRGIAMERLEHRLDRLEDTHRSVIAAAYENLAGTNQIHRAILRMMDPLDFPSFLSNLDEDVREILRVEYVALFLETRKRDTRSFDSVLGAHNIVKLVPAGFVDTYLTLGRNTPVRDVILREIPRQSDSIYESDLSSIKSEALMRLKFGAGRLPGMLVLGAEDLHQFSPHQGTDLLAFFAGVFERIMRRWLA
;
A
#
# COMPACT_ATOMS: atom_id res chain seq x y z
N MET A 1 3.59 31.81 -60.01
CA MET A 1 3.30 33.07 -59.31
C MET A 1 3.79 32.87 -57.88
N SER A 2 4.88 33.58 -57.55
CA SER A 2 5.54 33.46 -56.23
C SER A 2 4.74 34.25 -55.20
N GLY A 3 4.04 33.55 -54.31
CA GLY A 3 3.36 34.16 -53.18
C GLY A 3 4.40 34.79 -52.22
N LYS A 4 4.44 36.13 -52.23
CA LYS A 4 5.19 36.90 -51.25
C LYS A 4 4.64 36.58 -49.87
N SER A 5 5.46 35.94 -49.05
CA SER A 5 5.19 35.71 -47.63
C SER A 5 4.96 37.05 -46.94
N ASP A 6 3.75 37.26 -46.41
CA ASP A 6 3.34 38.42 -45.64
C ASP A 6 3.88 38.43 -44.20
N LEU A 7 4.96 37.67 -43.97
CA LEU A 7 5.63 37.65 -42.66
C LEU A 7 6.26 39.01 -42.37
N ASP A 8 5.89 39.61 -41.24
CA ASP A 8 6.50 40.80 -40.71
C ASP A 8 8.03 40.66 -40.76
N THR A 9 8.71 41.63 -41.37
CA THR A 9 10.15 41.60 -41.59
C THR A 9 10.95 41.52 -40.29
N ASP A 10 10.41 41.99 -39.16
CA ASP A 10 11.00 41.93 -37.83
C ASP A 10 10.85 40.54 -37.23
N LEU A 11 9.70 39.91 -37.40
CA LEU A 11 9.44 38.53 -36.97
C LEU A 11 10.36 37.55 -37.72
N ARG A 12 10.51 37.73 -39.05
CA ARG A 12 11.41 36.92 -39.86
C ARG A 12 12.87 37.03 -39.41
N LYS A 13 13.34 38.22 -39.07
CA LYS A 13 14.70 38.42 -38.57
C LYS A 13 14.90 37.77 -37.21
N LYS A 14 13.92 37.83 -36.33
CA LYS A 14 13.96 37.18 -34.99
C LYS A 14 14.02 35.67 -35.13
N ILE A 15 13.22 35.08 -36.02
CA ILE A 15 13.21 33.63 -36.28
C ILE A 15 14.54 33.15 -36.84
N LEU A 16 15.11 33.87 -37.82
CA LEU A 16 16.39 33.53 -38.41
C LEU A 16 17.57 33.70 -37.46
N ALA A 17 17.48 34.65 -36.52
CA ALA A 17 18.51 34.87 -35.51
C ALA A 17 18.53 33.80 -34.40
N ARG A 18 17.38 33.17 -34.10
CA ARG A 18 17.26 32.15 -33.03
C ARG A 18 16.29 31.00 -33.46
N PRO A 19 16.69 30.17 -34.41
CA PRO A 19 15.83 29.12 -34.92
C PRO A 19 15.46 28.06 -33.86
N ASN A 20 16.30 27.88 -32.85
CA ASN A 20 16.06 26.89 -31.78
C ASN A 20 14.81 27.23 -30.96
N VAL A 21 14.41 28.51 -30.82
CA VAL A 21 13.19 28.89 -30.10
C VAL A 21 11.93 28.27 -30.74
N ILE A 22 11.93 28.09 -32.06
CA ILE A 22 10.82 27.46 -32.76
C ILE A 22 10.96 25.95 -32.74
N LEU A 23 12.18 25.41 -32.85
CA LEU A 23 12.45 23.98 -32.82
C LEU A 23 12.16 23.36 -31.44
N ASP A 24 12.36 24.13 -30.36
CA ASP A 24 12.08 23.73 -28.98
C ASP A 24 10.60 23.86 -28.59
N ASP A 25 9.81 24.65 -29.36
CA ASP A 25 8.38 24.83 -29.14
C ASP A 25 7.58 23.75 -29.89
N LYS A 26 7.12 22.75 -29.13
CA LYS A 26 6.40 21.59 -29.67
C LYS A 26 5.09 22.00 -30.39
N ASP A 27 4.41 23.01 -29.91
CA ASP A 27 3.11 23.42 -30.48
C ASP A 27 3.29 24.20 -31.79
N LEU A 28 4.30 25.10 -31.84
CA LEU A 28 4.70 25.78 -33.07
C LEU A 28 5.18 24.79 -34.14
N MET A 29 6.02 23.84 -33.76
CA MET A 29 6.48 22.81 -34.69
C MET A 29 5.34 21.95 -35.23
N ARG A 30 4.40 21.54 -34.38
CA ARG A 30 3.21 20.77 -34.79
C ARG A 30 2.35 21.57 -35.77
N ALA A 31 2.11 22.85 -35.51
CA ALA A 31 1.35 23.72 -36.41
C ALA A 31 2.04 23.90 -37.77
N LEU A 32 3.37 24.08 -37.79
CA LEU A 32 4.14 24.25 -39.02
C LEU A 32 4.19 22.96 -39.86
N VAL A 33 4.32 21.82 -39.23
CA VAL A 33 4.30 20.51 -39.90
C VAL A 33 2.91 20.25 -40.48
N GLY A 34 1.84 20.47 -39.71
CA GLY A 34 0.45 20.30 -40.19
C GLY A 34 0.10 21.21 -41.37
N ALA A 35 0.51 22.49 -41.31
CA ALA A 35 0.32 23.41 -42.43
C ALA A 35 1.07 22.98 -43.71
N LYS A 36 2.25 22.36 -43.54
CA LYS A 36 3.02 21.83 -44.67
C LYS A 36 2.36 20.57 -45.27
N GLU A 37 1.81 19.71 -44.44
CA GLU A 37 1.09 18.50 -44.86
C GLU A 37 -0.19 18.84 -45.66
N GLU A 38 -0.99 19.82 -45.17
CA GLU A 38 -2.13 20.36 -45.86
C GLU A 38 -1.77 20.94 -47.28
N ALA A 39 -0.63 21.66 -47.33
CA ALA A 39 -0.16 22.26 -48.57
C ALA A 39 0.39 21.24 -49.59
N MET A 40 0.80 20.03 -49.16
CA MET A 40 1.31 18.98 -50.06
C MET A 40 0.26 18.05 -50.61
N GLY A 41 -1.02 18.22 -50.24
CA GLY A 41 -2.16 17.44 -50.75
C GLY A 41 -2.25 16.06 -50.05
N GLY A 42 -3.48 15.71 -49.62
CA GLY A 42 -3.79 14.61 -48.69
C GLY A 42 -3.48 13.17 -49.12
N ASN A 43 -2.52 12.95 -50.02
CA ASN A 43 -2.16 11.61 -50.49
C ASN A 43 -0.71 11.20 -50.13
N ILE A 44 0.01 12.02 -49.34
CA ILE A 44 1.33 11.68 -48.82
C ILE A 44 1.22 11.45 -47.33
N VAL A 45 1.25 10.18 -46.91
CA VAL A 45 1.33 9.79 -45.49
C VAL A 45 2.75 10.08 -45.02
N ASP A 46 2.95 11.05 -44.13
CA ASP A 46 4.24 11.31 -43.49
C ASP A 46 4.55 10.20 -42.47
N ILE A 47 5.19 9.14 -42.97
CA ILE A 47 5.66 8.00 -42.15
C ILE A 47 6.60 8.46 -41.04
N ARG A 48 7.35 9.58 -41.23
CA ARG A 48 8.26 10.13 -40.22
C ARG A 48 7.48 10.79 -39.08
N GLY A 49 6.44 11.55 -39.38
CA GLY A 49 5.56 12.14 -38.37
C GLY A 49 4.90 11.08 -37.51
N ILE A 50 4.32 10.05 -38.13
CA ILE A 50 3.70 8.91 -37.43
C ILE A 50 4.76 8.15 -36.57
N ALA A 51 5.98 7.98 -37.07
CA ALA A 51 7.05 7.31 -36.31
C ALA A 51 7.49 8.17 -35.10
N MET A 52 7.61 9.48 -35.26
CA MET A 52 7.96 10.42 -34.18
C MET A 52 6.88 10.43 -33.10
N GLU A 53 5.62 10.56 -33.47
CA GLU A 53 4.49 10.51 -32.54
C GLU A 53 4.46 9.20 -31.73
N ARG A 54 4.70 8.06 -32.39
CA ARG A 54 4.81 6.76 -31.70
C ARG A 54 5.99 6.72 -30.74
N LEU A 55 7.13 7.32 -31.09
CA LEU A 55 8.30 7.40 -30.22
C LEU A 55 8.05 8.32 -29.02
N GLU A 56 7.41 9.47 -29.23
CA GLU A 56 7.02 10.36 -28.14
C GLU A 56 6.07 9.66 -27.15
N HIS A 57 5.01 9.01 -27.63
CA HIS A 57 4.11 8.23 -26.77
C HIS A 57 4.83 7.09 -26.04
N ARG A 58 5.84 6.49 -26.67
CA ARG A 58 6.62 5.45 -26.00
C ARG A 58 7.54 6.01 -24.93
N LEU A 59 8.13 7.17 -25.16
CA LEU A 59 8.93 7.90 -24.17
C LEU A 59 8.09 8.33 -22.98
N ASP A 60 6.93 8.95 -23.20
CA ASP A 60 6.01 9.37 -22.14
C ASP A 60 5.61 8.16 -21.26
N ARG A 61 5.24 7.04 -21.89
CA ARG A 61 4.91 5.81 -21.18
C ARG A 61 6.09 5.26 -20.38
N LEU A 62 7.31 5.34 -20.92
CA LEU A 62 8.52 4.93 -20.22
C LEU A 62 8.81 5.82 -19.01
N GLU A 63 8.66 7.14 -19.16
CA GLU A 63 8.83 8.09 -18.05
C GLU A 63 7.81 7.84 -16.94
N ASP A 64 6.54 7.62 -17.27
CA ASP A 64 5.50 7.35 -16.30
C ASP A 64 5.74 6.02 -15.57
N THR A 65 6.15 4.99 -16.32
CA THR A 65 6.53 3.70 -15.72
C THR A 65 7.74 3.86 -14.80
N HIS A 66 8.73 4.62 -15.21
CA HIS A 66 9.94 4.87 -14.41
C HIS A 66 9.60 5.60 -13.10
N ARG A 67 8.78 6.64 -13.17
CA ARG A 67 8.30 7.38 -11.98
C ARG A 67 7.52 6.46 -11.02
N SER A 68 6.63 5.62 -11.56
CA SER A 68 5.84 4.70 -10.73
C SER A 68 6.70 3.64 -10.05
N VAL A 69 7.71 3.09 -10.74
CA VAL A 69 8.67 2.13 -10.15
C VAL A 69 9.50 2.77 -9.04
N ILE A 70 9.97 4.00 -9.25
CA ILE A 70 10.72 4.72 -8.22
C ILE A 70 9.83 5.00 -7.00
N ALA A 71 8.61 5.46 -7.19
CA ALA A 71 7.67 5.70 -6.10
C ALA A 71 7.41 4.41 -5.30
N ALA A 72 7.14 3.29 -5.97
CA ALA A 72 6.95 1.99 -5.31
C ALA A 72 8.19 1.52 -4.55
N ALA A 73 9.41 1.80 -5.07
CA ALA A 73 10.65 1.47 -4.37
C ALA A 73 10.83 2.29 -3.08
N TYR A 74 10.50 3.58 -3.11
CA TYR A 74 10.53 4.43 -1.91
C TYR A 74 9.48 4.01 -0.88
N GLU A 75 8.27 3.66 -1.30
CA GLU A 75 7.22 3.14 -0.42
C GLU A 75 7.65 1.84 0.25
N ASN A 76 8.22 0.90 -0.50
CA ASN A 76 8.76 -0.34 0.05
C ASN A 76 9.88 -0.10 1.07
N LEU A 77 10.79 0.84 0.79
CA LEU A 77 11.87 1.20 1.72
C LEU A 77 11.30 1.83 3.00
N ALA A 78 10.33 2.72 2.88
CA ALA A 78 9.65 3.35 4.00
C ALA A 78 8.93 2.30 4.86
N GLY A 79 8.17 1.39 4.24
CA GLY A 79 7.51 0.27 4.91
C GLY A 79 8.49 -0.66 5.62
N THR A 80 9.62 -0.98 4.99
CA THR A 80 10.68 -1.80 5.60
C THR A 80 11.23 -1.14 6.85
N ASN A 81 11.58 0.15 6.78
CA ASN A 81 12.09 0.91 7.92
C ASN A 81 11.06 1.00 9.06
N GLN A 82 9.79 1.15 8.71
CA GLN A 82 8.67 1.19 9.66
C GLN A 82 8.54 -0.13 10.42
N ILE A 83 8.55 -1.26 9.72
CA ILE A 83 8.51 -2.60 10.32
C ILE A 83 9.73 -2.85 11.20
N HIS A 84 10.94 -2.48 10.76
CA HIS A 84 12.15 -2.63 11.58
C HIS A 84 12.04 -1.85 12.89
N ARG A 85 11.60 -0.59 12.85
CA ARG A 85 11.40 0.23 14.05
C ARG A 85 10.34 -0.38 14.97
N ALA A 86 9.23 -0.85 14.43
CA ALA A 86 8.16 -1.50 15.20
C ALA A 86 8.68 -2.77 15.89
N ILE A 87 9.48 -3.59 15.19
CA ILE A 87 10.09 -4.79 15.77
C ILE A 87 11.04 -4.43 16.92
N LEU A 88 11.95 -3.49 16.71
CA LEU A 88 12.88 -3.07 17.76
C LEU A 88 12.12 -2.59 18.99
N ARG A 89 11.12 -1.73 18.78
CA ARG A 89 10.29 -1.21 19.88
C ARG A 89 9.52 -2.32 20.60
N MET A 90 8.99 -3.29 19.88
CA MET A 90 8.27 -4.44 20.42
C MET A 90 9.17 -5.35 21.28
N MET A 91 10.49 -5.32 21.07
CA MET A 91 11.44 -6.13 21.83
C MET A 91 11.94 -5.49 23.14
N ASP A 92 11.72 -4.20 23.34
CA ASP A 92 12.19 -3.45 24.52
C ASP A 92 11.54 -3.88 25.85
N PRO A 93 10.22 -4.22 25.92
CA PRO A 93 9.57 -4.54 27.17
C PRO A 93 10.14 -5.78 27.87
N LEU A 94 10.25 -5.70 29.19
CA LEU A 94 10.79 -6.78 30.03
C LEU A 94 9.71 -7.68 30.64
N ASP A 95 8.46 -7.24 30.66
CA ASP A 95 7.31 -7.97 31.19
C ASP A 95 6.11 -7.89 30.21
N PHE A 96 5.16 -8.81 30.41
CA PHE A 96 4.02 -8.95 29.49
C PHE A 96 3.04 -7.77 29.51
N PRO A 97 2.68 -7.17 30.65
CA PRO A 97 1.85 -5.96 30.67
C PRO A 97 2.48 -4.79 29.92
N SER A 98 3.78 -4.52 30.14
CA SER A 98 4.53 -3.49 29.42
C SER A 98 4.59 -3.77 27.91
N PHE A 99 4.69 -5.06 27.52
CA PHE A 99 4.62 -5.47 26.13
C PHE A 99 3.27 -5.13 25.49
N LEU A 100 2.17 -5.35 26.19
CA LEU A 100 0.83 -5.03 25.70
C LEU A 100 0.63 -3.51 25.58
N SER A 101 1.04 -2.72 26.56
CA SER A 101 1.00 -1.25 26.48
C SER A 101 1.81 -0.73 25.30
N ASN A 102 3.03 -1.25 25.14
CA ASN A 102 3.91 -0.87 24.04
C ASN A 102 3.31 -1.21 22.67
N LEU A 103 2.62 -2.34 22.58
CA LEU A 103 1.93 -2.74 21.34
C LEU A 103 0.76 -1.79 21.00
N ASP A 104 0.00 -1.37 22.00
CA ASP A 104 -1.15 -0.48 21.84
C ASP A 104 -0.76 0.99 21.58
N GLU A 105 0.38 1.43 22.10
CA GLU A 105 0.82 2.81 22.00
C GLU A 105 1.89 2.97 20.92
N ASP A 106 3.13 2.60 21.26
CA ASP A 106 4.32 2.88 20.44
C ASP A 106 4.31 2.13 19.10
N VAL A 107 4.02 0.83 19.13
CA VAL A 107 4.02 -0.01 17.91
C VAL A 107 2.89 0.41 16.98
N ARG A 108 1.72 0.71 17.51
CA ARG A 108 0.57 1.22 16.78
C ARG A 108 0.92 2.55 16.08
N GLU A 109 1.53 3.49 16.80
CA GLU A 109 1.96 4.79 16.24
C GLU A 109 3.03 4.60 15.16
N ILE A 110 4.04 3.76 15.41
CA ILE A 110 5.10 3.47 14.42
C ILE A 110 4.49 2.86 13.16
N LEU A 111 3.55 1.94 13.27
CA LEU A 111 2.87 1.29 12.14
C LEU A 111 1.84 2.21 11.48
N ARG A 112 1.49 3.35 12.09
CA ARG A 112 0.49 4.31 11.62
C ARG A 112 -0.86 3.62 11.37
N VAL A 113 -1.31 2.86 12.36
CA VAL A 113 -2.60 2.18 12.34
C VAL A 113 -3.46 2.70 13.48
N GLU A 114 -4.77 2.75 13.30
CA GLU A 114 -5.71 3.22 14.30
C GLU A 114 -6.13 2.13 15.27
N TYR A 115 -6.00 0.87 14.86
CA TYR A 115 -6.40 -0.27 15.67
C TYR A 115 -5.35 -1.37 15.66
N VAL A 116 -5.06 -1.91 16.85
CA VAL A 116 -4.26 -3.11 17.05
C VAL A 116 -4.98 -4.02 18.03
N ALA A 117 -5.14 -5.29 17.72
CA ALA A 117 -5.69 -6.27 18.65
C ALA A 117 -5.08 -7.65 18.46
N LEU A 118 -4.93 -8.35 19.57
CA LEU A 118 -4.43 -9.72 19.66
C LEU A 118 -5.58 -10.65 20.03
N PHE A 119 -6.04 -11.44 19.08
CA PHE A 119 -7.05 -12.49 19.31
C PHE A 119 -6.37 -13.79 19.68
N LEU A 120 -6.74 -14.36 20.82
CA LEU A 120 -6.22 -15.63 21.30
C LEU A 120 -7.37 -16.65 21.44
N GLU A 121 -7.24 -17.77 20.78
CA GLU A 121 -8.23 -18.85 20.93
C GLU A 121 -8.10 -19.54 22.27
N THR A 122 -9.24 -19.84 22.88
CA THR A 122 -9.32 -20.61 24.13
C THR A 122 -10.36 -21.71 24.08
N ARG A 123 -10.10 -22.82 24.76
CA ARG A 123 -11.09 -23.90 24.97
C ARG A 123 -11.92 -23.69 26.23
N LYS A 124 -11.51 -22.80 27.12
CA LYS A 124 -12.22 -22.50 28.37
C LYS A 124 -13.40 -21.59 28.07
N ARG A 125 -14.59 -21.94 28.59
CA ARG A 125 -15.78 -21.09 28.50
C ARG A 125 -15.76 -19.91 29.45
N ASP A 126 -14.88 -19.91 30.45
CA ASP A 126 -14.82 -18.90 31.49
C ASP A 126 -13.68 -17.91 31.19
N THR A 127 -14.04 -16.81 30.55
CA THR A 127 -13.10 -15.73 30.16
C THR A 127 -12.78 -14.81 31.34
N ARG A 128 -13.58 -14.81 32.41
CA ARG A 128 -13.43 -13.91 33.56
C ARG A 128 -12.15 -14.09 34.35
N SER A 129 -11.57 -15.30 34.32
CA SER A 129 -10.29 -15.57 35.02
C SER A 129 -9.08 -14.93 34.35
N PHE A 130 -9.20 -14.43 33.13
CA PHE A 130 -8.10 -13.81 32.39
C PHE A 130 -8.10 -12.30 32.48
N ASP A 131 -9.24 -11.66 32.78
CA ASP A 131 -9.34 -10.19 32.93
C ASP A 131 -8.41 -9.65 34.04
N SER A 132 -8.15 -10.47 35.08
CA SER A 132 -7.22 -10.10 36.15
C SER A 132 -5.74 -10.23 35.78
N VAL A 133 -5.42 -11.07 34.80
CA VAL A 133 -4.05 -11.33 34.35
C VAL A 133 -3.66 -10.42 33.17
N LEU A 134 -4.65 -10.07 32.32
CA LEU A 134 -4.44 -9.26 31.10
C LEU A 134 -4.47 -7.75 31.39
N GLY A 135 -4.88 -7.37 32.61
CA GLY A 135 -4.99 -5.96 33.00
C GLY A 135 -6.04 -5.19 32.23
N ALA A 136 -6.07 -3.88 32.39
CA ALA A 136 -7.01 -2.99 31.70
C ALA A 136 -6.74 -2.80 30.19
N HIS A 137 -5.84 -3.60 29.59
CA HIS A 137 -5.48 -3.47 28.18
C HIS A 137 -6.53 -4.14 27.29
N ASN A 138 -7.31 -3.34 26.60
CA ASN A 138 -8.36 -3.77 25.69
C ASN A 138 -7.82 -4.43 24.38
N ILE A 139 -6.50 -4.61 24.27
CA ILE A 139 -5.83 -5.10 23.08
C ILE A 139 -5.95 -6.63 22.92
N VAL A 140 -6.06 -7.40 24.03
CA VAL A 140 -6.19 -8.86 23.99
C VAL A 140 -7.65 -9.27 24.05
N LYS A 141 -8.10 -9.98 23.04
CA LYS A 141 -9.46 -10.53 22.92
C LYS A 141 -9.41 -12.06 22.95
N LEU A 142 -10.12 -12.66 23.91
CA LEU A 142 -10.26 -14.12 23.97
C LEU A 142 -11.44 -14.57 23.12
N VAL A 143 -11.19 -15.53 22.24
CA VAL A 143 -12.19 -16.03 21.29
C VAL A 143 -12.31 -17.56 21.35
N PRO A 144 -13.45 -18.13 20.94
CA PRO A 144 -13.60 -19.59 20.86
C PRO A 144 -12.63 -20.25 19.89
N ALA A 145 -12.28 -21.49 20.16
CA ALA A 145 -11.46 -22.30 19.24
C ALA A 145 -12.11 -22.40 17.85
N GLY A 146 -11.32 -22.16 16.79
CA GLY A 146 -11.76 -22.13 15.40
C GLY A 146 -12.20 -20.73 14.90
N PHE A 147 -12.29 -19.74 15.77
CA PHE A 147 -12.67 -18.37 15.39
C PHE A 147 -11.65 -17.77 14.41
N VAL A 148 -10.35 -17.91 14.68
CA VAL A 148 -9.29 -17.31 13.86
C VAL A 148 -9.38 -17.79 12.41
N ASP A 149 -9.44 -19.09 12.18
CA ASP A 149 -9.51 -19.63 10.84
C ASP A 149 -10.83 -19.27 10.13
N THR A 150 -11.94 -19.21 10.87
CA THR A 150 -13.24 -18.79 10.34
C THR A 150 -13.22 -17.32 9.92
N TYR A 151 -12.65 -16.44 10.75
CA TYR A 151 -12.55 -15.02 10.43
C TYR A 151 -11.62 -14.73 9.25
N LEU A 152 -10.46 -15.41 9.20
CA LEU A 152 -9.51 -15.28 8.09
C LEU A 152 -10.12 -15.72 6.75
N THR A 153 -10.90 -16.80 6.74
CA THR A 153 -11.52 -17.33 5.53
C THR A 153 -12.89 -16.73 5.21
N LEU A 154 -13.43 -15.87 6.08
CA LEU A 154 -14.82 -15.38 6.01
C LEU A 154 -15.84 -16.55 5.99
N GLY A 155 -15.58 -17.60 6.76
CA GLY A 155 -16.39 -18.81 6.79
C GLY A 155 -16.36 -19.67 5.51
N ARG A 156 -15.46 -19.34 4.55
CA ARG A 156 -15.32 -20.10 3.30
C ARG A 156 -14.39 -21.29 3.48
N ASN A 157 -14.64 -22.37 2.77
CA ASN A 157 -13.75 -23.53 2.76
C ASN A 157 -12.54 -23.31 1.81
N THR A 158 -11.67 -22.39 2.17
CA THR A 158 -10.45 -22.04 1.43
C THR A 158 -9.23 -22.25 2.31
N PRO A 159 -8.05 -22.54 1.74
CA PRO A 159 -6.81 -22.63 2.52
C PRO A 159 -6.55 -21.34 3.29
N VAL A 160 -6.26 -21.47 4.59
CA VAL A 160 -5.93 -20.33 5.45
C VAL A 160 -4.56 -19.79 5.08
N ARG A 161 -4.49 -18.49 4.76
CA ARG A 161 -3.22 -17.80 4.54
C ARG A 161 -2.69 -17.26 5.87
N ASP A 162 -1.37 -17.19 5.99
CA ASP A 162 -0.73 -16.66 7.22
C ASP A 162 -0.88 -15.14 7.35
N VAL A 163 -0.97 -14.42 6.24
CA VAL A 163 -1.25 -12.97 6.21
C VAL A 163 -2.32 -12.67 5.17
N ILE A 164 -3.29 -11.86 5.54
CA ILE A 164 -4.38 -11.41 4.68
C ILE A 164 -4.50 -9.89 4.82
N LEU A 165 -4.51 -9.20 3.67
CA LEU A 165 -4.84 -7.78 3.56
C LEU A 165 -6.17 -7.67 2.86
N ARG A 166 -7.09 -6.88 3.42
CA ARG A 166 -8.41 -6.68 2.80
C ARG A 166 -9.09 -5.40 3.27
N GLU A 167 -10.01 -4.93 2.44
CA GLU A 167 -11.02 -3.98 2.88
C GLU A 167 -12.00 -4.70 3.81
N ILE A 168 -12.52 -3.99 4.81
CA ILE A 168 -13.47 -4.57 5.76
C ILE A 168 -14.81 -4.78 5.05
N PRO A 169 -15.33 -6.02 5.00
CA PRO A 169 -16.63 -6.29 4.39
C PRO A 169 -17.76 -5.61 5.18
N ARG A 170 -18.61 -4.84 4.52
CA ARG A 170 -19.74 -4.10 5.14
C ARG A 170 -20.77 -4.97 5.86
N GLN A 171 -20.74 -6.28 5.69
CA GLN A 171 -21.73 -7.26 6.20
C GLN A 171 -21.14 -8.34 7.10
N SER A 172 -19.85 -8.27 7.45
CA SER A 172 -19.27 -9.27 8.34
C SER A 172 -19.57 -8.93 9.79
N ASP A 173 -19.68 -9.96 10.65
CA ASP A 173 -19.60 -9.83 12.09
C ASP A 173 -18.25 -9.15 12.41
N SER A 174 -18.30 -7.83 12.47
CA SER A 174 -17.12 -7.00 12.62
C SER A 174 -16.53 -7.25 14.01
N ILE A 175 -15.23 -7.53 14.06
CA ILE A 175 -14.49 -7.58 15.34
C ILE A 175 -14.31 -6.17 15.93
N TYR A 176 -14.71 -5.16 15.18
CA TYR A 176 -14.63 -3.76 15.56
C TYR A 176 -15.92 -3.36 16.30
N GLU A 177 -15.76 -2.80 17.46
CA GLU A 177 -16.86 -2.22 18.24
C GLU A 177 -17.42 -0.98 17.52
N SER A 178 -18.62 -0.52 17.91
CA SER A 178 -19.29 0.61 17.25
C SER A 178 -18.45 1.88 17.15
N ASP A 179 -17.55 2.08 18.12
CA ASP A 179 -16.66 3.25 18.17
C ASP A 179 -15.50 3.18 17.14
N LEU A 180 -15.28 2.00 16.53
CA LEU A 180 -14.25 1.74 15.53
C LEU A 180 -14.83 1.63 14.12
N SER A 181 -16.01 2.19 13.88
CA SER A 181 -16.67 2.18 12.57
C SER A 181 -15.91 2.97 11.48
N SER A 182 -14.90 3.75 11.87
CA SER A 182 -13.99 4.47 10.95
C SER A 182 -12.99 3.57 10.25
N ILE A 183 -12.71 2.36 10.77
CA ILE A 183 -11.76 1.41 10.19
C ILE A 183 -12.30 0.86 8.87
N LYS A 184 -11.51 0.96 7.79
CA LYS A 184 -11.92 0.58 6.44
C LYS A 184 -11.10 -0.54 5.83
N SER A 185 -9.84 -0.69 6.27
CA SER A 185 -8.97 -1.77 5.80
C SER A 185 -8.27 -2.45 6.97
N GLU A 186 -7.94 -3.73 6.81
CA GLU A 186 -7.32 -4.54 7.84
C GLU A 186 -6.22 -5.45 7.31
N ALA A 187 -5.17 -5.62 8.14
CA ALA A 187 -4.17 -6.65 7.98
C ALA A 187 -4.34 -7.70 9.09
N LEU A 188 -4.53 -8.93 8.69
CA LEU A 188 -4.76 -10.07 9.56
C LEU A 188 -3.55 -11.01 9.48
N MET A 189 -2.91 -11.27 10.62
CA MET A 189 -1.76 -12.15 10.72
C MET A 189 -2.11 -13.32 11.61
N ARG A 190 -2.18 -14.52 11.03
CA ARG A 190 -2.36 -15.77 11.77
C ARG A 190 -1.10 -16.10 12.54
N LEU A 191 -1.22 -16.34 13.84
CA LEU A 191 -0.10 -16.61 14.73
C LEU A 191 -0.07 -18.09 15.15
N LYS A 192 1.13 -18.69 15.11
CA LYS A 192 1.38 -20.09 15.46
C LYS A 192 2.27 -20.17 16.68
N PHE A 193 1.74 -20.51 17.83
CA PHE A 193 2.47 -20.53 19.10
C PHE A 193 3.19 -21.85 19.41
N GLY A 194 3.16 -22.81 18.50
CA GLY A 194 3.83 -24.11 18.63
C GLY A 194 2.88 -25.29 18.70
N ALA A 195 3.45 -26.51 18.75
CA ALA A 195 2.66 -27.75 18.76
C ALA A 195 1.76 -27.85 19.99
N GLY A 196 0.50 -28.22 19.79
CA GLY A 196 -0.49 -28.39 20.85
C GLY A 196 -1.12 -27.11 21.39
N ARG A 197 -0.70 -25.94 20.94
CA ARG A 197 -1.30 -24.64 21.27
C ARG A 197 -2.30 -24.21 20.21
N LEU A 198 -3.37 -23.53 20.65
CA LEU A 198 -4.32 -22.93 19.73
C LEU A 198 -3.70 -21.75 18.99
N PRO A 199 -4.14 -21.46 17.77
CA PRO A 199 -3.67 -20.29 17.04
C PRO A 199 -4.14 -18.99 17.69
N GLY A 200 -3.48 -17.89 17.31
CA GLY A 200 -3.95 -16.56 17.55
C GLY A 200 -4.00 -15.79 16.25
N MET A 201 -4.44 -14.54 16.35
CA MET A 201 -4.46 -13.60 15.23
C MET A 201 -4.10 -12.20 15.73
N LEU A 202 -3.12 -11.58 15.10
CA LEU A 202 -2.84 -10.16 15.27
C LEU A 202 -3.55 -9.39 14.17
N VAL A 203 -4.28 -8.38 14.57
CA VAL A 203 -5.07 -7.52 13.68
C VAL A 203 -4.51 -6.12 13.72
N LEU A 204 -4.28 -5.54 12.56
CA LEU A 204 -4.01 -4.12 12.38
C LEU A 204 -5.14 -3.53 11.55
N GLY A 205 -5.78 -2.47 12.04
CA GLY A 205 -6.87 -1.78 11.36
C GLY A 205 -6.51 -0.35 11.01
N ALA A 206 -6.89 0.10 9.82
CA ALA A 206 -6.65 1.44 9.33
C ALA A 206 -7.92 2.12 8.80
N GLU A 207 -8.00 3.44 9.02
CA GLU A 207 -9.07 4.28 8.46
C GLU A 207 -8.86 4.52 6.95
N ASP A 208 -7.63 4.42 6.46
CA ASP A 208 -7.35 4.48 5.04
C ASP A 208 -7.71 3.16 4.37
N LEU A 209 -8.61 3.25 3.38
CA LEU A 209 -9.08 2.11 2.59
C LEU A 209 -7.94 1.38 1.85
N HIS A 210 -6.89 2.12 1.48
CA HIS A 210 -5.80 1.63 0.64
C HIS A 210 -4.57 1.18 1.42
N GLN A 211 -4.53 1.39 2.75
CA GLN A 211 -3.37 1.03 3.57
C GLN A 211 -3.11 -0.48 3.55
N PHE A 212 -4.16 -1.29 3.57
CA PHE A 212 -4.08 -2.76 3.50
C PHE A 212 -4.80 -3.29 2.27
N SER A 213 -4.26 -2.96 1.09
CA SER A 213 -4.81 -3.42 -0.18
C SER A 213 -4.45 -4.88 -0.48
N PRO A 214 -5.39 -5.71 -1.01
CA PRO A 214 -5.15 -7.11 -1.34
C PRO A 214 -4.02 -7.37 -2.36
N HIS A 215 -3.62 -6.34 -3.09
CA HIS A 215 -2.57 -6.42 -4.11
C HIS A 215 -1.16 -6.12 -3.58
N GLN A 216 -1.03 -5.69 -2.33
CA GLN A 216 0.25 -5.41 -1.71
C GLN A 216 0.98 -6.70 -1.30
N GLY A 217 2.32 -6.66 -1.29
CA GLY A 217 3.16 -7.74 -0.78
C GLY A 217 2.95 -7.94 0.72
N THR A 218 2.90 -9.20 1.16
CA THR A 218 2.68 -9.56 2.57
C THR A 218 3.96 -9.95 3.32
N ASP A 219 5.13 -9.94 2.65
CA ASP A 219 6.38 -10.46 3.20
C ASP A 219 6.85 -9.73 4.46
N LEU A 220 6.72 -8.40 4.49
CA LEU A 220 7.09 -7.57 5.65
C LEU A 220 6.19 -7.88 6.87
N LEU A 221 4.90 -8.03 6.65
CA LEU A 221 3.96 -8.38 7.72
C LEU A 221 4.11 -9.85 8.15
N ALA A 222 4.43 -10.74 7.24
CA ALA A 222 4.76 -12.14 7.58
C ALA A 222 6.03 -12.20 8.45
N PHE A 223 7.05 -11.40 8.13
CA PHE A 223 8.25 -11.28 8.95
C PHE A 223 7.92 -10.70 10.33
N PHE A 224 7.15 -9.61 10.39
CA PHE A 224 6.69 -9.01 11.64
C PHE A 224 5.93 -10.02 12.50
N ALA A 225 4.96 -10.74 11.94
CA ALA A 225 4.21 -11.80 12.61
C ALA A 225 5.13 -12.91 13.13
N GLY A 226 6.12 -13.33 12.35
CA GLY A 226 7.09 -14.33 12.76
C GLY A 226 7.97 -13.91 13.95
N VAL A 227 8.32 -12.62 14.05
CA VAL A 227 9.02 -12.07 15.22
C VAL A 227 8.06 -12.00 16.41
N PHE A 228 6.84 -11.50 16.19
CA PHE A 228 5.78 -11.44 17.21
C PHE A 228 5.51 -12.81 17.84
N GLU A 229 5.36 -13.85 17.02
CA GLU A 229 5.19 -15.24 17.51
C GLU A 229 6.31 -15.68 18.45
N ARG A 230 7.58 -15.33 18.14
CA ARG A 230 8.74 -15.69 18.96
C ARG A 230 8.72 -15.01 20.30
N ILE A 231 8.37 -13.72 20.32
CA ILE A 231 8.22 -12.95 21.56
C ILE A 231 7.08 -13.52 22.39
N MET A 232 5.90 -13.76 21.78
CA MET A 232 4.76 -14.31 22.49
C MET A 232 5.01 -15.71 23.07
N ARG A 233 5.76 -16.57 22.37
CA ARG A 233 6.14 -17.88 22.92
C ARG A 233 6.93 -17.77 24.21
N ARG A 234 7.71 -16.71 24.38
CA ARG A 234 8.48 -16.43 25.59
C ARG A 234 7.56 -16.13 26.79
N TRP A 235 6.43 -15.44 26.54
CA TRP A 235 5.45 -15.10 27.58
C TRP A 235 4.44 -16.21 27.85
N LEU A 236 4.18 -17.07 26.86
CA LEU A 236 3.26 -18.19 26.98
C LEU A 236 3.96 -19.48 27.52
N ALA A 237 5.25 -19.48 27.72
CA ALA A 237 5.99 -20.60 28.32
C ALA A 237 5.70 -20.67 29.80
#